data_b193613bea0818eca3effa7df427f6d1
#
_entry.id   b193613bea0818eca3effa7df427f6d1
#
_cell.length_a   1.000
_cell.length_b   1.000
_cell.length_c   1.000
_cell.angle_alpha   90.00
_cell.angle_beta   90.00
_cell.angle_gamma   90.00
#
_symmetry.space_group_name_H-M   'P 1'
#
loop_
_entity.id
_entity.type
_entity.pdbx_description
1 polymer ?
#
loop_
_entity_poly.entity_id
_entity_poly.type
_entity_poly.pdbx_seq_one_letter_code
_entity_poly.pdbx_strand_id
1 'polypeptide(L)'
;MAKYITSTDQNVALNNTIPFDIVSIPCNKGCVIPITTGVLTLRSGANNQARYDVSVQANIAIPEGGAVTPIAVAITLNGVPITDSIAIVTPAAAEDVWHINTSTPITVPCGCCVSVSAAYVDATEDDATVTPTPSIFVRRNASLTVTRTA
;
A
#
# COMPACT_ATOMS: atom_id res chain seq x y z
N MET A 1 3.57 -15.36 -7.93
CA MET A 1 2.77 -14.12 -7.83
C MET A 1 1.64 -14.33 -6.83
N ALA A 2 1.38 -13.35 -6.02
CA ALA A 2 0.23 -13.34 -5.12
C ALA A 2 -0.49 -12.01 -5.27
N LYS A 3 -1.82 -12.02 -5.16
CA LYS A 3 -2.64 -10.81 -5.31
C LYS A 3 -3.71 -10.76 -4.23
N TYR A 4 -3.78 -9.64 -3.57
CA TYR A 4 -4.74 -9.36 -2.50
C TYR A 4 -5.58 -8.15 -2.88
N ILE A 5 -6.86 -8.17 -2.59
CA ILE A 5 -7.79 -7.09 -2.95
C ILE A 5 -8.63 -6.66 -1.76
N THR A 6 -9.20 -5.46 -1.84
CA THR A 6 -10.22 -5.00 -0.90
C THR A 6 -11.60 -5.40 -1.40
N SER A 7 -12.44 -5.95 -0.52
CA SER A 7 -13.79 -6.40 -0.87
C SER A 7 -14.84 -5.30 -0.82
N THR A 8 -14.60 -4.28 -0.01
CA THR A 8 -15.53 -3.17 0.22
C THR A 8 -14.81 -1.84 0.19
N ASP A 9 -15.57 -0.77 -0.01
CA ASP A 9 -15.05 0.58 0.10
C ASP A 9 -14.60 0.85 1.54
N GLN A 10 -13.44 1.49 1.71
CA GLN A 10 -12.81 1.72 3.00
C GLN A 10 -12.44 3.18 3.19
N ASN A 11 -12.57 3.68 4.42
CA ASN A 11 -11.95 4.93 4.84
C ASN A 11 -10.62 4.60 5.52
N VAL A 12 -9.54 5.20 5.03
CA VAL A 12 -8.20 4.97 5.55
C VAL A 12 -7.68 6.26 6.15
N ALA A 13 -7.39 6.24 7.44
CA ALA A 13 -6.84 7.40 8.13
C ALA A 13 -5.37 7.62 7.77
N LEU A 14 -4.90 8.85 7.96
CA LEU A 14 -3.50 9.20 7.73
C LEU A 14 -2.57 8.28 8.53
N ASN A 15 -1.52 7.80 7.87
CA ASN A 15 -0.52 6.86 8.40
C ASN A 15 -1.05 5.46 8.71
N ASN A 16 -2.26 5.13 8.26
CA ASN A 16 -2.82 3.79 8.41
C ASN A 16 -2.70 3.00 7.10
N THR A 17 -2.70 1.68 7.24
CA THR A 17 -2.62 0.77 6.10
C THR A 17 -3.95 0.63 5.38
N ILE A 18 -3.88 0.41 4.07
CA ILE A 18 -5.03 0.02 3.28
C ILE A 18 -5.31 -1.45 3.54
N PRO A 19 -6.51 -1.83 4.02
CA PRO A 19 -6.81 -3.23 4.27
C PRO A 19 -7.05 -4.02 2.98
N PHE A 20 -6.49 -5.23 2.91
CA PHE A 20 -6.70 -6.17 1.82
C PHE A 20 -7.21 -7.48 2.43
N ASP A 21 -8.47 -7.77 2.24
CA ASP A 21 -9.16 -8.86 2.95
C ASP A 21 -9.48 -10.08 2.10
N ILE A 22 -9.28 -10.01 0.78
CA ILE A 22 -9.51 -11.12 -0.14
C ILE A 22 -8.20 -11.52 -0.81
N VAL A 23 -7.94 -12.83 -0.81
CA VAL A 23 -6.84 -13.41 -1.58
C VAL A 23 -7.36 -13.74 -2.97
N SER A 24 -7.00 -12.92 -3.97
CA SER A 24 -7.39 -13.15 -5.36
C SER A 24 -6.51 -14.21 -6.03
N ILE A 25 -5.21 -14.14 -5.77
CA ILE A 25 -4.24 -15.13 -6.24
C ILE A 25 -3.38 -15.52 -5.05
N PRO A 26 -3.47 -16.78 -4.58
CA PRO A 26 -2.69 -17.23 -3.44
C PRO A 26 -1.21 -17.37 -3.80
N CYS A 27 -0.35 -17.22 -2.82
CA CYS A 27 1.07 -17.45 -3.01
C CYS A 27 1.38 -18.94 -2.99
N ASN A 28 2.17 -19.39 -3.95
CA ASN A 28 2.71 -20.73 -3.95
C ASN A 28 4.00 -20.78 -3.12
N LYS A 29 4.08 -21.75 -2.22
CA LYS A 29 5.29 -22.07 -1.42
C LYS A 29 5.76 -20.95 -0.51
N GLY A 30 4.95 -20.59 0.48
CA GLY A 30 5.43 -19.89 1.67
C GLY A 30 6.10 -18.53 1.48
N CYS A 31 5.96 -17.92 0.33
CA CYS A 31 6.58 -16.63 0.07
C CYS A 31 5.86 -15.46 0.75
N VAL A 32 4.56 -15.58 0.96
CA VAL A 32 3.73 -14.52 1.56
C VAL A 32 2.75 -15.13 2.55
N ILE A 33 2.68 -14.54 3.73
CA ILE A 33 1.65 -14.90 4.71
C ILE A 33 0.77 -13.67 4.90
N PRO A 34 -0.51 -13.71 4.51
CA PRO A 34 -1.41 -12.59 4.71
C PRO A 34 -1.76 -12.44 6.18
N ILE A 35 -1.85 -11.19 6.63
CA ILE A 35 -2.37 -10.82 7.94
C ILE A 35 -3.62 -9.98 7.69
N THR A 36 -4.65 -10.17 8.53
CA THR A 36 -5.99 -9.62 8.35
C THR A 36 -6.08 -8.09 8.30
N THR A 37 -5.00 -7.38 8.62
CA THR A 37 -4.97 -5.90 8.67
C THR A 37 -4.33 -5.25 7.45
N GLY A 38 -4.12 -6.00 6.37
CA GLY A 38 -3.46 -5.48 5.17
C GLY A 38 -1.95 -5.52 5.21
N VAL A 39 -1.37 -6.06 6.27
CA VAL A 39 0.09 -6.26 6.40
C VAL A 39 0.43 -7.67 5.96
N LEU A 40 1.38 -7.78 5.04
CA LEU A 40 1.85 -9.07 4.52
C LEU A 40 3.25 -9.35 5.05
N THR A 41 3.56 -10.62 5.25
CA THR A 41 4.91 -11.06 5.60
C THR A 41 5.55 -11.74 4.39
N LEU A 42 6.67 -11.20 3.94
CA LEU A 42 7.48 -11.79 2.87
C LEU A 42 8.62 -12.57 3.50
N ARG A 43 8.87 -13.76 2.99
CA ARG A 43 9.87 -14.68 3.53
C ARG A 43 11.00 -14.97 2.55
N SER A 44 12.16 -15.22 3.09
CA SER A 44 13.32 -15.75 2.37
C SER A 44 13.62 -17.17 2.82
N GLY A 45 14.55 -17.82 2.15
CA GLY A 45 15.12 -19.09 2.62
C GLY A 45 16.12 -18.90 3.74
N ALA A 46 16.44 -19.99 4.45
CA ALA A 46 17.38 -19.94 5.56
C ALA A 46 18.80 -19.49 5.15
N ASN A 47 19.22 -19.80 3.93
CA ASN A 47 20.56 -19.53 3.42
C ASN A 47 20.58 -18.57 2.23
N ASN A 48 19.43 -18.11 1.77
CA ASN A 48 19.30 -17.26 0.58
C ASN A 48 18.43 -16.08 0.88
N GLN A 49 18.83 -14.91 0.40
CA GLN A 49 17.92 -13.77 0.35
C GLN A 49 16.90 -13.98 -0.76
N ALA A 50 15.77 -13.30 -0.65
CA ALA A 50 14.73 -13.30 -1.66
C ALA A 50 14.46 -11.87 -2.14
N ARG A 51 14.03 -11.75 -3.40
CA ARG A 51 13.61 -10.48 -3.97
C ARG A 51 12.18 -10.57 -4.43
N TYR A 52 11.43 -9.53 -4.17
CA TYR A 52 10.03 -9.42 -4.53
C TYR A 52 9.78 -8.08 -5.22
N ASP A 53 8.92 -8.10 -6.24
CA ASP A 53 8.31 -6.88 -6.74
C ASP A 53 6.93 -6.73 -6.10
N VAL A 54 6.73 -5.61 -5.43
CA VAL A 54 5.47 -5.29 -4.76
C VAL A 54 4.84 -4.12 -5.49
N SER A 55 3.59 -4.27 -5.91
CA SER A 55 2.85 -3.21 -6.56
C SER A 55 1.49 -3.02 -5.92
N VAL A 56 1.06 -1.78 -5.84
CA VAL A 56 -0.23 -1.37 -5.30
C VAL A 56 -0.96 -0.54 -6.33
N GLN A 57 -2.25 -0.79 -6.50
CA GLN A 57 -3.11 0.09 -7.27
C GLN A 57 -4.43 0.28 -6.53
N ALA A 58 -4.95 1.47 -6.58
CA ALA A 58 -6.20 1.82 -5.93
C ALA A 58 -6.89 2.98 -6.63
N ASN A 59 -8.20 3.01 -6.53
CA ASN A 59 -8.99 4.19 -6.85
C ASN A 59 -9.32 4.89 -5.54
N ILE A 60 -8.88 6.12 -5.41
CA ILE A 60 -8.97 6.89 -4.18
C ILE A 60 -9.74 8.19 -4.41
N ALA A 61 -10.33 8.72 -3.34
CA ALA A 61 -11.01 9.99 -3.35
C ALA A 61 -10.88 10.67 -1.99
N ILE A 62 -11.07 12.00 -1.97
CA ILE A 62 -11.22 12.73 -0.73
C ILE A 62 -12.66 12.52 -0.25
N PRO A 63 -12.89 12.19 1.04
CA PRO A 63 -14.25 12.03 1.56
C PRO A 63 -15.09 13.28 1.43
N GLU A 64 -16.40 13.12 1.43
CA GLU A 64 -17.36 14.24 1.42
C GLU A 64 -17.02 15.24 2.53
N GLY A 65 -16.97 16.51 2.17
CA GLY A 65 -16.65 17.59 3.12
C GLY A 65 -15.16 17.73 3.43
N GLY A 66 -14.30 16.88 2.87
CA GLY A 66 -12.86 17.00 3.04
C GLY A 66 -12.25 18.14 2.23
N ALA A 67 -11.16 18.71 2.72
CA ALA A 67 -10.40 19.73 1.98
C ALA A 67 -9.61 19.06 0.85
N VAL A 68 -9.52 19.72 -0.30
CA VAL A 68 -8.72 19.24 -1.44
C VAL A 68 -7.24 19.42 -1.12
N THR A 69 -6.55 18.29 -0.94
CA THR A 69 -5.11 18.24 -0.65
C THR A 69 -4.46 17.12 -1.45
N PRO A 70 -3.14 17.17 -1.66
CA PRO A 70 -2.44 16.03 -2.26
C PRO A 70 -2.61 14.76 -1.41
N ILE A 71 -2.82 13.65 -2.08
CA ILE A 71 -2.92 12.32 -1.46
C ILE A 71 -1.70 11.51 -1.89
N ALA A 72 -0.99 10.93 -0.94
CA ALA A 72 0.13 10.04 -1.21
C ALA A 72 -0.14 8.64 -0.67
N VAL A 73 0.16 7.65 -1.47
CA VAL A 73 0.16 6.24 -1.07
C VAL A 73 1.56 5.70 -1.25
N ALA A 74 2.05 5.00 -0.27
CA ALA A 74 3.39 4.41 -0.28
C ALA A 74 3.34 2.94 0.11
N ILE A 75 4.32 2.20 -0.36
CA ILE A 75 4.58 0.84 0.13
C ILE A 75 5.46 0.97 1.37
N THR A 76 5.08 0.32 2.45
CA THR A 76 5.84 0.35 3.69
C THR A 76 6.65 -0.94 3.86
N LEU A 77 7.82 -0.81 4.44
CA LEU A 77 8.68 -1.92 4.84
C LEU A 77 8.85 -1.88 6.35
N ASN A 78 8.38 -2.89 7.05
CA ASN A 78 8.37 -2.94 8.52
C ASN A 78 7.71 -1.70 9.15
N GLY A 79 6.64 -1.19 8.51
CA GLY A 79 5.91 -0.02 8.99
C GLY A 79 6.47 1.33 8.56
N VAL A 80 7.63 1.37 7.89
CA VAL A 80 8.26 2.61 7.45
C VAL A 80 8.02 2.79 5.95
N PRO A 81 7.46 3.92 5.49
CA PRO A 81 7.27 4.16 4.06
C PRO A 81 8.59 4.15 3.29
N ILE A 82 8.58 3.47 2.15
CA ILE A 82 9.72 3.48 1.22
C ILE A 82 9.61 4.73 0.36
N THR A 83 10.58 5.61 0.45
CA THR A 83 10.55 6.92 -0.22
C THR A 83 10.34 6.79 -1.74
N ASP A 84 11.00 5.82 -2.36
CA ASP A 84 10.91 5.61 -3.81
C ASP A 84 9.55 5.07 -4.27
N SER A 85 8.71 4.63 -3.35
CA SER A 85 7.39 4.07 -3.66
C SER A 85 6.25 5.05 -3.46
N ILE A 86 6.53 6.29 -3.09
CA ILE A 86 5.48 7.28 -2.84
C ILE A 86 4.88 7.74 -4.17
N ALA A 87 3.58 7.52 -4.33
CA ALA A 87 2.81 8.03 -5.46
C ALA A 87 1.86 9.11 -4.95
N ILE A 88 1.84 10.25 -5.64
CA ILE A 88 1.08 11.42 -5.22
C ILE A 88 0.06 11.79 -6.30
N VAL A 89 -1.15 12.07 -5.89
CA VAL A 89 -2.21 12.61 -6.74
C VAL A 89 -2.96 13.71 -6.00
N THR A 90 -3.35 14.77 -6.72
CA THR A 90 -4.17 15.82 -6.15
C THR A 90 -5.52 15.84 -6.88
N PRO A 91 -6.60 15.35 -6.24
CA PRO A 91 -7.93 15.40 -6.85
C PRO A 91 -8.40 16.85 -7.07
N ALA A 92 -9.19 17.07 -8.11
CA ALA A 92 -9.70 18.40 -8.42
C ALA A 92 -10.80 18.84 -7.43
N ALA A 93 -11.53 17.90 -6.84
CA ALA A 93 -12.62 18.17 -5.91
C ALA A 93 -12.79 17.01 -4.95
N ALA A 94 -13.49 17.24 -3.83
CA ALA A 94 -13.91 16.16 -2.95
C ALA A 94 -14.81 15.17 -3.70
N GLU A 95 -14.71 13.88 -3.35
CA GLU A 95 -15.43 12.76 -3.97
C GLU A 95 -15.00 12.44 -5.42
N ASP A 96 -14.07 13.20 -6.01
CA ASP A 96 -13.47 12.87 -7.30
C ASP A 96 -12.58 11.63 -7.17
N VAL A 97 -12.87 10.61 -7.96
CA VAL A 97 -12.12 9.35 -7.91
C VAL A 97 -10.92 9.41 -8.85
N TRP A 98 -9.74 9.18 -8.30
CA TRP A 98 -8.49 9.16 -9.05
C TRP A 98 -7.79 7.83 -8.86
N HIS A 99 -7.15 7.36 -9.92
CA HIS A 99 -6.35 6.14 -9.86
C HIS A 99 -4.93 6.44 -9.41
N ILE A 100 -4.44 5.67 -8.46
CA ILE A 100 -3.06 5.76 -7.99
C ILE A 100 -2.43 4.37 -8.04
N ASN A 101 -1.19 4.31 -8.48
CA ASN A 101 -0.41 3.07 -8.46
C ASN A 101 1.04 3.35 -8.17
N THR A 102 1.70 2.37 -7.57
CA THR A 102 3.13 2.42 -7.29
C THR A 102 3.68 1.01 -7.17
N SER A 103 4.96 0.87 -7.44
CA SER A 103 5.65 -0.41 -7.28
C SER A 103 7.08 -0.18 -6.81
N THR A 104 7.62 -1.15 -6.09
CA THR A 104 9.00 -1.13 -5.63
C THR A 104 9.54 -2.54 -5.46
N PRO A 105 10.83 -2.78 -5.76
CA PRO A 105 11.48 -4.02 -5.40
C PRO A 105 11.81 -4.05 -3.91
N ILE A 106 11.69 -5.21 -3.30
CA ILE A 106 12.02 -5.44 -1.89
C ILE A 106 12.95 -6.63 -1.78
N THR A 107 14.04 -6.47 -1.04
CA THR A 107 14.95 -7.56 -0.71
C THR A 107 14.69 -8.02 0.71
N VAL A 108 14.46 -9.32 0.86
CA VAL A 108 14.29 -9.97 2.16
C VAL A 108 15.59 -10.66 2.52
N PRO A 109 16.25 -10.28 3.63
CA PRO A 109 17.51 -10.91 4.02
C PRO A 109 17.33 -12.40 4.33
N CYS A 110 18.39 -13.16 4.18
CA CYS A 110 18.34 -14.60 4.46
C CYS A 110 17.98 -14.87 5.92
N GLY A 111 17.24 -15.94 6.13
CA GLY A 111 16.87 -16.42 7.47
C GLY A 111 15.66 -15.77 8.08
N CYS A 112 15.11 -14.72 7.50
CA CYS A 112 13.92 -14.10 8.08
C CYS A 112 13.05 -13.39 7.05
N CYS A 113 12.23 -12.57 7.54
CA CYS A 113 11.05 -12.02 6.94
C CYS A 113 10.99 -10.50 7.13
N VAL A 114 10.25 -9.86 6.27
CA VAL A 114 9.90 -8.45 6.41
C VAL A 114 8.39 -8.30 6.26
N SER A 115 7.81 -7.29 6.89
CA SER A 115 6.41 -6.97 6.70
C SER A 115 6.24 -5.85 5.68
N VAL A 116 5.22 -5.96 4.85
CA VAL A 116 4.94 -5.03 3.75
C VAL A 116 3.46 -4.65 3.79
N SER A 117 3.18 -3.39 3.56
CA SER A 117 1.81 -2.89 3.44
C SER A 117 1.76 -1.70 2.50
N ALA A 118 0.55 -1.30 2.12
CA ALA A 118 0.31 -0.01 1.47
C ALA A 118 -0.33 0.92 2.49
N ALA A 119 0.09 2.16 2.53
CA ALA A 119 -0.42 3.12 3.52
C ALA A 119 -0.70 4.48 2.89
N TYR A 120 -1.69 5.18 3.45
CA TYR A 120 -1.89 6.59 3.19
C TYR A 120 -0.88 7.38 4.01
N VAL A 121 0.00 8.13 3.33
CA VAL A 121 1.07 8.89 3.97
C VAL A 121 0.92 10.39 3.70
N ASP A 122 1.60 11.22 4.48
CA ASP A 122 1.55 12.66 4.32
C ASP A 122 2.36 13.09 3.09
N ALA A 123 1.66 13.59 2.08
CA ALA A 123 2.26 14.13 0.86
C ALA A 123 2.75 15.57 1.04
N THR A 124 2.38 16.22 2.14
CA THR A 124 2.64 17.64 2.38
C THR A 124 3.72 17.85 3.44
N GLU A 125 4.52 16.83 3.70
CA GLU A 125 5.54 16.84 4.76
C GLU A 125 6.48 18.04 4.68
N ASP A 126 6.81 18.48 3.47
CA ASP A 126 7.71 19.62 3.24
C ASP A 126 6.98 20.97 3.22
N ASP A 127 5.67 21.00 3.32
CA ASP A 127 4.86 22.22 3.32
C ASP A 127 4.03 22.33 4.59
N ALA A 128 4.57 23.07 5.57
CA ALA A 128 3.91 23.26 6.86
C ALA A 128 2.61 24.08 6.79
N THR A 129 2.32 24.73 5.64
CA THR A 129 1.10 25.53 5.48
C THR A 129 -0.10 24.69 5.02
N VAL A 130 0.15 23.47 4.56
CA VAL A 130 -0.89 22.56 4.06
C VAL A 130 -1.08 21.42 5.07
N THR A 131 -2.32 21.26 5.52
CA THR A 131 -2.70 20.14 6.41
C THR A 131 -3.30 19.04 5.54
N PRO A 132 -2.75 17.82 5.55
CA PRO A 132 -3.31 16.71 4.76
C PRO A 132 -4.71 16.35 5.27
N THR A 133 -5.56 15.85 4.36
CA THR A 133 -6.86 15.34 4.77
C THR A 133 -6.68 14.20 5.79
N PRO A 134 -7.47 14.16 6.88
CA PRO A 134 -7.27 13.17 7.93
C PRO A 134 -7.57 11.73 7.49
N SER A 135 -8.34 11.55 6.42
CA SER A 135 -8.62 10.23 5.86
C SER A 135 -8.87 10.33 4.37
N ILE A 136 -8.69 9.21 3.67
CA ILE A 136 -9.03 9.05 2.27
C ILE A 136 -10.06 7.94 2.12
N PHE A 137 -10.83 8.00 1.04
CA PHE A 137 -11.77 6.98 0.65
C PHE A 137 -11.09 6.07 -0.38
N VAL A 138 -10.96 4.80 -0.07
CA VAL A 138 -10.41 3.80 -0.98
C VAL A 138 -11.54 2.93 -1.48
N ARG A 139 -11.74 2.91 -2.79
CA ARG A 139 -12.79 2.11 -3.39
C ARG A 139 -12.41 0.63 -3.38
N ARG A 140 -13.44 -0.22 -3.38
CA ARG A 140 -13.26 -1.67 -3.52
C ARG A 140 -12.41 -1.99 -4.75
N ASN A 141 -11.78 -3.15 -4.75
CA ASN A 141 -10.86 -3.61 -5.79
C ASN A 141 -9.50 -2.89 -5.81
N ALA A 142 -9.15 -2.16 -4.76
CA ALA A 142 -7.74 -1.85 -4.54
C ALA A 142 -6.95 -3.16 -4.44
N SER A 143 -5.77 -3.21 -5.01
CA SER A 143 -5.01 -4.45 -5.06
C SER A 143 -3.55 -4.26 -4.66
N LEU A 144 -3.03 -5.28 -3.99
CA LEU A 144 -1.61 -5.42 -3.67
C LEU A 144 -1.12 -6.71 -4.34
N THR A 145 -0.17 -6.57 -5.24
CA THR A 145 0.39 -7.69 -5.98
C THR A 145 1.85 -7.88 -5.59
N VAL A 146 2.22 -9.12 -5.29
CA VAL A 146 3.58 -9.49 -4.91
C VAL A 146 4.07 -10.57 -5.84
N THR A 147 5.23 -10.36 -6.45
CA THR A 147 5.87 -11.33 -7.35
C THR A 147 7.29 -11.58 -6.87
N ARG A 148 7.61 -12.83 -6.59
CA ARG A 148 8.98 -13.20 -6.25
C ARG A 148 9.81 -13.25 -7.53
N THR A 149 10.93 -12.56 -7.56
CA THR A 149 11.82 -12.44 -8.73
C THR A 149 13.14 -13.18 -8.57
N ALA A 150 13.52 -13.51 -7.34
CA ALA A 150 14.76 -14.26 -7.10
C ALA A 150 14.75 -15.04 -5.79
#